data_61e4c6781b72b08fe8769b02bbd2ad82
#
_entry.id   61e4c6781b72b08fe8769b02bbd2ad82
#
_cell.length_a   1.000
_cell.length_b   1.000
_cell.length_c   1.000
_cell.angle_alpha   90.00
_cell.angle_beta   90.00
_cell.angle_gamma   90.00
#
_symmetry.space_group_name_H-M   'P 1'
#
loop_
_entity.id
_entity.type
_entity.pdbx_description
1 polymer ?
#
loop_
_entity_poly.entity_id
_entity_poly.type
_entity_poly.pdbx_seq_one_letter_code
_entity_poly.pdbx_strand_id
1 'polypeptide(L)'
;MAIKEILVLSGKGGTGKTTITSSLIPYFDNVVIGDCDVDAPNLQILFDPTTLSKESFLGMKKAVLDDEKCIHCGKCYEMCKFDAVGNVSKCEGCGVCEYVCPVDAIKMVDNVVGDLFVSQTKYGKMVHTCLKAGEENSGKLVAQVRKVAKKIAQDEGKEYIILDGAPGIACNVISSLTGVKKVVVVTEPTASGLHDLKRVVSLIERFRITPYFVINKYDLSLEGSAKIEEYVESFGYRVYVKMPFDKRIVESITQMKIPSVMERELFESLGFEELVMELKGVKK
;
A
#
# COMPACT_ATOMS: atom_id res chain seq x y z
N MET A 1 -22.75 -12.06 0.69
CA MET A 1 -21.60 -12.69 1.39
C MET A 1 -20.70 -11.63 1.98
N ALA A 2 -19.95 -11.92 3.06
CA ALA A 2 -19.00 -10.95 3.59
C ALA A 2 -17.76 -10.87 2.67
N ILE A 3 -17.39 -9.67 2.25
CA ILE A 3 -16.21 -9.43 1.42
C ILE A 3 -14.95 -9.78 2.21
N LYS A 4 -14.07 -10.58 1.62
CA LYS A 4 -12.77 -10.95 2.18
C LYS A 4 -11.69 -10.00 1.67
N GLU A 5 -11.19 -9.18 2.56
CA GLU A 5 -10.12 -8.22 2.28
C GLU A 5 -8.77 -8.84 2.66
N ILE A 6 -7.87 -8.97 1.70
CA ILE A 6 -6.53 -9.54 1.82
C ILE A 6 -5.53 -8.43 1.52
N LEU A 7 -4.65 -8.17 2.47
CA LEU A 7 -3.60 -7.16 2.34
C LEU A 7 -2.24 -7.84 2.20
N VAL A 8 -1.42 -7.38 1.28
CA VAL A 8 -0.02 -7.81 1.16
C VAL A 8 0.87 -6.71 1.70
N LEU A 9 1.75 -7.04 2.63
CA LEU A 9 2.67 -6.11 3.28
C LEU A 9 4.11 -6.60 3.24
N SER A 10 5.03 -5.68 3.46
CA SER A 10 6.44 -5.98 3.69
C SER A 10 7.05 -5.00 4.70
N GLY A 11 8.06 -5.43 5.42
CA GLY A 11 8.76 -4.59 6.38
C GLY A 11 9.59 -3.47 5.75
N LYS A 12 10.03 -3.64 4.49
CA LYS A 12 10.80 -2.64 3.74
C LYS A 12 10.46 -2.68 2.24
N GLY A 13 10.85 -1.63 1.51
CA GLY A 13 10.78 -1.59 0.06
C GLY A 13 11.72 -2.59 -0.60
N GLY A 14 11.39 -3.06 -1.82
CA GLY A 14 12.24 -3.95 -2.62
C GLY A 14 12.20 -5.44 -2.24
N THR A 15 11.42 -5.85 -1.24
CA THR A 15 11.28 -7.28 -0.84
C THR A 15 10.49 -8.11 -1.85
N GLY A 16 9.88 -7.52 -2.88
CA GLY A 16 9.05 -8.21 -3.86
C GLY A 16 7.57 -8.29 -3.50
N LYS A 17 7.08 -7.42 -2.61
CA LYS A 17 5.67 -7.30 -2.22
C LYS A 17 4.74 -7.26 -3.44
N THR A 18 4.93 -6.28 -4.34
CA THR A 18 4.12 -6.11 -5.55
C THR A 18 4.22 -7.31 -6.51
N THR A 19 5.38 -7.98 -6.58
CA THR A 19 5.56 -9.23 -7.32
C THR A 19 4.66 -10.34 -6.78
N ILE A 20 4.61 -10.51 -5.47
CA ILE A 20 3.75 -11.49 -4.81
C ILE A 20 2.27 -11.08 -4.94
N THR A 21 1.95 -9.79 -4.73
CA THR A 21 0.57 -9.30 -4.89
C THR A 21 0.04 -9.55 -6.29
N SER A 22 0.81 -9.15 -7.31
CA SER A 22 0.41 -9.36 -8.71
C SER A 22 0.27 -10.84 -9.05
N SER A 23 1.14 -11.69 -8.49
CA SER A 23 1.09 -13.14 -8.70
C SER A 23 -0.07 -13.84 -7.99
N LEU A 24 -0.62 -13.26 -6.92
CA LEU A 24 -1.81 -13.80 -6.23
C LEU A 24 -3.10 -13.52 -7.01
N ILE A 25 -3.24 -12.35 -7.62
CA ILE A 25 -4.50 -11.87 -8.21
C ILE A 25 -5.09 -12.84 -9.25
N PRO A 26 -4.31 -13.47 -10.17
CA PRO A 26 -4.84 -14.39 -11.17
C PRO A 26 -5.53 -15.65 -10.61
N TYR A 27 -5.29 -15.98 -9.35
CA TYR A 27 -5.92 -17.12 -8.68
C TYR A 27 -7.29 -16.79 -8.08
N PHE A 28 -7.73 -15.52 -8.12
CA PHE A 28 -8.99 -15.08 -7.53
C PHE A 28 -9.97 -14.65 -8.62
N ASP A 29 -11.10 -15.35 -8.68
CA ASP A 29 -12.26 -14.87 -9.40
C ASP A 29 -13.00 -13.82 -8.55
N ASN A 30 -13.82 -12.97 -9.17
CA ASN A 30 -14.65 -11.98 -8.44
C ASN A 30 -13.87 -11.07 -7.49
N VAL A 31 -12.72 -10.55 -7.94
CA VAL A 31 -11.80 -9.71 -7.17
C VAL A 31 -11.90 -8.23 -7.55
N VAL A 32 -11.70 -7.36 -6.56
CA VAL A 32 -11.31 -5.95 -6.74
C VAL A 32 -9.87 -5.79 -6.28
N ILE A 33 -9.09 -5.05 -7.03
CA ILE A 33 -7.68 -4.81 -6.79
C ILE A 33 -7.52 -3.40 -6.23
N GLY A 34 -6.69 -3.23 -5.20
CA GLY A 34 -6.33 -1.91 -4.66
C GLY A 34 -4.83 -1.75 -4.55
N ASP A 35 -4.29 -0.66 -5.11
CA ASP A 35 -2.89 -0.27 -4.88
C ASP A 35 -2.85 0.77 -3.76
N CYS A 36 -2.42 0.33 -2.59
CA CYS A 36 -2.25 1.14 -1.38
C CYS A 36 -0.80 1.59 -1.16
N ASP A 37 0.12 1.24 -2.05
CA ASP A 37 1.48 1.79 -2.09
C ASP A 37 1.46 3.11 -2.87
N VAL A 38 0.76 4.08 -2.32
CA VAL A 38 0.42 5.34 -3.00
C VAL A 38 1.63 6.24 -3.25
N ASP A 39 2.76 5.99 -2.58
CA ASP A 39 4.02 6.70 -2.79
C ASP A 39 4.78 6.17 -4.01
N ALA A 40 4.66 4.87 -4.30
CA ALA A 40 5.29 4.20 -5.43
C ALA A 40 4.34 3.16 -6.07
N PRO A 41 3.21 3.59 -6.65
CA PRO A 41 2.21 2.68 -7.21
C PRO A 41 2.74 2.01 -8.47
N ASN A 42 3.12 0.73 -8.34
CA ASN A 42 3.72 -0.05 -9.42
C ASN A 42 2.80 -1.16 -9.96
N LEU A 43 1.74 -1.48 -9.24
CA LEU A 43 0.85 -2.59 -9.60
C LEU A 43 0.19 -2.37 -10.97
N GLN A 44 -0.17 -1.13 -11.29
CA GLN A 44 -0.76 -0.75 -12.58
C GLN A 44 0.13 -1.11 -13.79
N ILE A 45 1.46 -1.13 -13.63
CA ILE A 45 2.39 -1.45 -14.73
C ILE A 45 2.20 -2.88 -15.22
N LEU A 46 1.89 -3.82 -14.30
CA LEU A 46 1.74 -5.24 -14.59
C LEU A 46 0.33 -5.60 -15.10
N PHE A 47 -0.67 -4.75 -14.84
CA PHE A 47 -2.07 -5.03 -15.17
C PHE A 47 -2.59 -4.27 -16.38
N ASP A 48 -1.82 -3.30 -16.90
CA ASP A 48 -2.18 -2.45 -18.05
C ASP A 48 -3.66 -2.00 -18.01
N PRO A 49 -4.06 -1.25 -16.95
CA PRO A 49 -5.47 -0.97 -16.69
C PRO A 49 -6.03 0.11 -17.63
N THR A 50 -7.25 -0.07 -18.11
CA THR A 50 -7.99 0.97 -18.82
C THR A 50 -8.76 1.83 -17.83
N THR A 51 -8.50 3.14 -17.77
CA THR A 51 -9.14 4.06 -16.84
C THR A 51 -10.63 4.20 -17.14
N LEU A 52 -11.47 3.98 -16.13
CA LEU A 52 -12.92 4.17 -16.18
C LEU A 52 -13.34 5.52 -15.57
N SER A 53 -12.72 5.89 -14.45
CA SER A 53 -12.96 7.19 -13.79
C SER A 53 -11.70 7.71 -13.13
N LYS A 54 -11.66 9.03 -12.98
CA LYS A 54 -10.59 9.79 -12.34
C LYS A 54 -11.22 10.83 -11.44
N GLU A 55 -10.79 10.89 -10.18
CA GLU A 55 -11.22 11.88 -9.19
C GLU A 55 -10.00 12.53 -8.56
N SER A 56 -10.00 13.86 -8.43
CA SER A 56 -8.94 14.58 -7.74
C SER A 56 -9.02 14.34 -6.23
N PHE A 57 -7.87 14.04 -5.62
CA PHE A 57 -7.78 13.86 -4.18
C PHE A 57 -7.27 15.12 -3.48
N LEU A 58 -8.06 15.57 -2.50
CA LEU A 58 -7.74 16.74 -1.68
C LEU A 58 -6.93 16.30 -0.45
N GLY A 59 -5.71 16.83 -0.35
CA GLY A 59 -4.85 16.69 0.82
C GLY A 59 -5.21 17.64 1.96
N MET A 60 -4.20 17.97 2.75
CA MET A 60 -4.33 19.05 3.76
C MET A 60 -4.45 20.39 3.04
N LYS A 61 -5.30 21.28 3.57
CA LYS A 61 -5.40 22.66 3.09
C LYS A 61 -4.03 23.33 3.18
N LYS A 62 -3.77 24.25 2.28
CA LYS A 62 -2.54 25.06 2.28
C LYS A 62 -2.87 26.53 2.52
N ALA A 63 -2.00 27.24 3.24
CA ALA A 63 -2.16 28.66 3.48
C ALA A 63 -1.70 29.44 2.25
N VAL A 64 -2.54 30.34 1.75
CA VAL A 64 -2.21 31.26 0.66
C VAL A 64 -2.31 32.68 1.19
N LEU A 65 -1.25 33.46 0.96
CA LEU A 65 -1.14 34.87 1.33
C LEU A 65 -1.65 35.74 0.18
N ASP A 66 -2.53 36.69 0.50
CA ASP A 66 -2.96 37.76 -0.36
C ASP A 66 -2.07 38.98 -0.10
N ASP A 67 -1.09 39.22 -0.97
CA ASP A 67 -0.10 40.28 -0.82
C ASP A 67 -0.73 41.67 -0.88
N GLU A 68 -1.85 41.87 -1.55
CA GLU A 68 -2.55 43.17 -1.64
C GLU A 68 -3.20 43.57 -0.30
N LYS A 69 -3.64 42.56 0.49
CA LYS A 69 -4.19 42.79 1.83
C LYS A 69 -3.14 42.80 2.94
N CYS A 70 -1.95 42.27 2.65
CA CYS A 70 -0.93 42.07 3.65
C CYS A 70 -0.33 43.40 4.13
N ILE A 71 -0.37 43.65 5.43
CA ILE A 71 0.27 44.80 6.08
C ILE A 71 1.66 44.49 6.60
N HIS A 72 2.24 43.37 6.28
CA HIS A 72 3.58 42.91 6.66
C HIS A 72 3.87 42.93 8.17
N CYS A 73 2.87 42.67 9.03
CA CYS A 73 3.02 42.71 10.49
C CYS A 73 3.84 41.56 11.10
N GLY A 74 4.18 40.52 10.33
CA GLY A 74 5.04 39.39 10.74
C GLY A 74 4.42 38.35 11.64
N LYS A 75 3.20 38.55 12.20
CA LYS A 75 2.58 37.62 13.15
C LYS A 75 2.45 36.17 12.65
N CYS A 76 2.15 35.97 11.36
CA CYS A 76 2.05 34.65 10.76
C CYS A 76 3.39 33.91 10.74
N TYR A 77 4.50 34.60 10.54
CA TYR A 77 5.85 34.02 10.60
C TYR A 77 6.22 33.61 12.02
N GLU A 78 5.95 34.46 13.01
CA GLU A 78 6.25 34.17 14.43
C GLU A 78 5.49 32.95 14.94
N MET A 79 4.25 32.77 14.49
CA MET A 79 3.37 31.67 14.94
C MET A 79 3.52 30.37 14.15
N CYS A 80 4.16 30.41 12.98
CA CYS A 80 4.33 29.21 12.16
C CYS A 80 5.44 28.31 12.71
N LYS A 81 5.08 27.11 13.17
CA LYS A 81 6.04 26.11 13.68
C LYS A 81 6.74 25.32 12.57
N PHE A 82 6.37 25.53 11.32
CA PHE A 82 6.85 24.78 10.15
C PHE A 82 7.68 25.63 9.19
N ASP A 83 7.91 26.92 9.51
CA ASP A 83 8.56 27.90 8.62
C ASP A 83 7.95 27.91 7.21
N ALA A 84 6.63 27.77 7.13
CA ALA A 84 5.89 27.56 5.88
C ALA A 84 5.34 28.85 5.27
N VAL A 85 5.35 29.97 5.99
CA VAL A 85 4.86 31.25 5.45
C VAL A 85 5.83 31.72 4.36
N GLY A 86 5.30 31.89 3.13
CA GLY A 86 6.13 32.12 1.94
C GLY A 86 6.73 30.85 1.30
N ASN A 87 6.60 29.69 1.94
CA ASN A 87 6.99 28.39 1.38
C ASN A 87 5.87 27.36 1.57
N VAL A 88 4.92 27.35 0.63
CA VAL A 88 3.70 26.53 0.68
C VAL A 88 4.00 25.03 0.77
N SER A 89 5.16 24.58 0.26
CA SER A 89 5.54 23.15 0.31
C SER A 89 5.71 22.63 1.74
N LYS A 90 6.12 23.51 2.68
CA LYS A 90 6.29 23.16 4.10
C LYS A 90 4.99 23.29 4.93
N CYS A 91 3.90 23.73 4.32
CA CYS A 91 2.66 24.01 5.06
C CYS A 91 1.95 22.72 5.46
N GLU A 92 1.77 22.54 6.77
CA GLU A 92 1.04 21.40 7.36
C GLU A 92 -0.47 21.65 7.52
N GLY A 93 -0.99 22.75 6.98
CA GLY A 93 -2.43 23.01 6.94
C GLY A 93 -3.08 23.28 8.32
N CYS A 94 -2.31 23.67 9.33
CA CYS A 94 -2.83 23.84 10.70
C CYS A 94 -3.74 25.07 10.89
N GLY A 95 -3.75 26.03 9.96
CA GLY A 95 -4.64 27.22 9.97
C GLY A 95 -4.27 28.32 10.95
N VAL A 96 -3.22 28.18 11.78
CA VAL A 96 -2.84 29.18 12.78
C VAL A 96 -2.55 30.54 12.13
N CYS A 97 -1.87 30.56 10.99
CA CYS A 97 -1.53 31.79 10.28
C CYS A 97 -2.77 32.56 9.76
N GLU A 98 -3.82 31.85 9.35
CA GLU A 98 -5.12 32.45 8.98
C GLU A 98 -5.78 33.05 10.22
N TYR A 99 -5.79 32.32 11.35
CA TYR A 99 -6.43 32.77 12.59
C TYR A 99 -5.79 34.02 13.20
N VAL A 100 -4.45 34.16 13.14
CA VAL A 100 -3.73 35.29 13.75
C VAL A 100 -3.61 36.52 12.85
N CYS A 101 -4.04 36.43 11.58
CA CYS A 101 -3.92 37.49 10.63
C CYS A 101 -4.93 38.62 10.93
N PRO A 102 -4.49 39.85 11.31
CA PRO A 102 -5.40 40.91 11.75
C PRO A 102 -6.20 41.53 10.60
N VAL A 103 -5.81 41.25 9.35
CA VAL A 103 -6.44 41.83 8.13
C VAL A 103 -6.97 40.74 7.19
N ASP A 104 -7.09 39.50 7.66
CA ASP A 104 -7.58 38.37 6.87
C ASP A 104 -6.84 38.17 5.52
N ALA A 105 -5.57 38.48 5.47
CA ALA A 105 -4.74 38.35 4.28
C ALA A 105 -4.29 36.90 4.00
N ILE A 106 -4.53 35.95 4.92
CA ILE A 106 -4.21 34.53 4.72
C ILE A 106 -5.50 33.75 4.68
N LYS A 107 -5.61 32.84 3.70
CA LYS A 107 -6.72 31.91 3.56
C LYS A 107 -6.23 30.49 3.39
N MET A 108 -6.93 29.55 4.07
CA MET A 108 -6.70 28.13 3.90
C MET A 108 -7.49 27.62 2.69
N VAL A 109 -6.77 27.24 1.62
CA VAL A 109 -7.36 26.75 0.37
C VAL A 109 -7.19 25.26 0.23
N ASP A 110 -8.10 24.64 -0.53
CA ASP A 110 -8.00 23.22 -0.85
C ASP A 110 -6.76 22.95 -1.72
N ASN A 111 -6.04 21.87 -1.38
CA ASN A 111 -4.85 21.44 -2.10
C ASN A 111 -5.10 20.09 -2.77
N VAL A 112 -5.08 20.04 -4.11
CA VAL A 112 -5.15 18.80 -4.88
C VAL A 112 -3.78 18.16 -4.92
N VAL A 113 -3.58 17.10 -4.13
CA VAL A 113 -2.29 16.41 -3.97
C VAL A 113 -2.10 15.23 -4.92
N GLY A 114 -3.14 14.81 -5.60
CA GLY A 114 -3.07 13.68 -6.54
C GLY A 114 -4.42 13.33 -7.11
N ASP A 115 -4.46 12.22 -7.81
CA ASP A 115 -5.66 11.68 -8.43
C ASP A 115 -5.88 10.23 -7.99
N LEU A 116 -7.13 9.85 -7.81
CA LEU A 116 -7.59 8.49 -7.59
C LEU A 116 -8.26 7.99 -8.87
N PHE A 117 -7.87 6.81 -9.30
CA PHE A 117 -8.36 6.17 -10.51
C PHE A 117 -9.14 4.91 -10.16
N VAL A 118 -10.24 4.70 -10.87
CA VAL A 118 -10.86 3.39 -11.01
C VAL A 118 -10.65 2.93 -12.44
N SER A 119 -10.05 1.77 -12.61
CA SER A 119 -9.67 1.24 -13.92
C SER A 119 -10.12 -0.20 -14.08
N GLN A 120 -10.33 -0.62 -15.33
CA GLN A 120 -10.65 -2.02 -15.66
C GLN A 120 -9.37 -2.76 -16.01
N THR A 121 -9.18 -3.94 -15.41
CA THR A 121 -8.14 -4.90 -15.78
C THR A 121 -8.75 -6.20 -16.27
N LYS A 122 -7.94 -7.11 -16.80
CA LYS A 122 -8.35 -8.46 -17.18
C LYS A 122 -8.96 -9.26 -16.00
N TYR A 123 -8.54 -8.98 -14.77
CA TYR A 123 -8.91 -9.75 -13.58
C TYR A 123 -10.03 -9.13 -12.75
N GLY A 124 -10.27 -7.84 -12.92
CA GLY A 124 -11.29 -7.09 -12.18
C GLY A 124 -11.01 -5.60 -12.19
N LYS A 125 -11.85 -4.84 -11.49
CA LYS A 125 -11.60 -3.41 -11.32
C LYS A 125 -10.43 -3.18 -10.37
N MET A 126 -9.63 -2.18 -10.70
CA MET A 126 -8.46 -1.74 -9.94
C MET A 126 -8.65 -0.30 -9.48
N VAL A 127 -8.40 -0.07 -8.20
CA VAL A 127 -8.36 1.27 -7.59
C VAL A 127 -6.91 1.60 -7.30
N HIS A 128 -6.42 2.67 -7.87
CA HIS A 128 -5.04 3.11 -7.70
C HIS A 128 -4.94 4.63 -7.69
N THR A 129 -3.78 5.17 -7.37
CA THR A 129 -3.57 6.60 -7.22
C THR A 129 -2.33 7.06 -7.95
N CYS A 130 -2.26 8.36 -8.20
CA CYS A 130 -1.05 9.02 -8.67
C CYS A 130 -0.91 10.33 -7.89
N LEU A 131 0.10 10.43 -7.02
CA LEU A 131 0.43 11.65 -6.32
C LEU A 131 1.16 12.63 -7.24
N LYS A 132 0.96 13.92 -7.01
CA LYS A 132 1.76 14.96 -7.65
C LYS A 132 3.18 14.95 -7.08
N ALA A 133 4.15 15.32 -7.89
CA ALA A 133 5.54 15.42 -7.45
C ALA A 133 5.67 16.38 -6.27
N GLY A 134 6.36 15.94 -5.22
CA GLY A 134 6.61 16.74 -4.01
C GLY A 134 5.46 16.77 -2.99
N GLU A 135 4.33 16.09 -3.27
CA GLU A 135 3.27 15.92 -2.27
C GLU A 135 3.48 14.63 -1.47
N GLU A 136 3.22 14.70 -0.17
CA GLU A 136 3.35 13.55 0.72
C GLU A 136 2.01 12.83 0.91
N ASN A 137 2.09 11.52 1.09
CA ASN A 137 0.94 10.69 1.36
C ASN A 137 0.51 10.82 2.83
N SER A 138 -0.76 11.15 3.02
CA SER A 138 -1.41 10.90 4.30
C SER A 138 -2.15 9.55 4.24
N GLY A 139 -2.22 8.82 5.36
CA GLY A 139 -3.02 7.59 5.45
C GLY A 139 -4.48 7.75 5.00
N LYS A 140 -4.94 8.98 4.78
CA LYS A 140 -6.27 9.31 4.22
C LYS A 140 -6.42 8.81 2.77
N LEU A 141 -5.36 8.91 1.95
CA LEU A 141 -5.42 8.45 0.55
C LEU A 141 -5.55 6.92 0.49
N VAL A 142 -4.79 6.20 1.33
CA VAL A 142 -4.92 4.75 1.49
C VAL A 142 -6.34 4.36 1.94
N ALA A 143 -6.88 5.07 2.93
CA ALA A 143 -8.26 4.84 3.39
C ALA A 143 -9.29 5.08 2.27
N GLN A 144 -9.06 6.07 1.40
CA GLN A 144 -9.92 6.36 0.27
C GLN A 144 -9.85 5.27 -0.80
N VAL A 145 -8.65 4.78 -1.16
CA VAL A 145 -8.48 3.62 -2.07
C VAL A 145 -9.28 2.43 -1.57
N ARG A 146 -9.14 2.08 -0.29
CA ARG A 146 -9.86 0.97 0.32
C ARG A 146 -11.37 1.19 0.34
N LYS A 147 -11.82 2.40 0.68
CA LYS A 147 -13.26 2.75 0.69
C LYS A 147 -13.88 2.57 -0.69
N VAL A 148 -13.20 3.05 -1.74
CA VAL A 148 -13.68 2.92 -3.14
C VAL A 148 -13.67 1.46 -3.57
N ALA A 149 -12.57 0.71 -3.30
CA ALA A 149 -12.49 -0.72 -3.60
C ALA A 149 -13.61 -1.52 -2.92
N LYS A 150 -13.90 -1.22 -1.65
CA LYS A 150 -14.98 -1.86 -0.90
C LYS A 150 -16.36 -1.53 -1.46
N LYS A 151 -16.59 -0.28 -1.85
CA LYS A 151 -17.84 0.13 -2.51
C LYS A 151 -18.04 -0.63 -3.82
N ILE A 152 -17.02 -0.69 -4.67
CA ILE A 152 -17.07 -1.45 -5.94
C ILE A 152 -17.38 -2.93 -5.67
N ALA A 153 -16.72 -3.53 -4.68
CA ALA A 153 -16.94 -4.93 -4.33
C ALA A 153 -18.38 -5.18 -3.85
N GLN A 154 -18.96 -4.24 -3.09
CA GLN A 154 -20.36 -4.33 -2.64
C GLN A 154 -21.34 -4.18 -3.80
N ASP A 155 -21.15 -3.15 -4.64
CA ASP A 155 -22.06 -2.82 -5.75
C ASP A 155 -22.07 -3.92 -6.84
N GLU A 156 -20.91 -4.60 -7.05
CA GLU A 156 -20.77 -5.63 -8.08
C GLU A 156 -20.81 -7.06 -7.53
N GLY A 157 -21.08 -7.27 -6.25
CA GLY A 157 -21.14 -8.59 -5.64
C GLY A 157 -19.82 -9.36 -5.66
N LYS A 158 -18.68 -8.64 -5.55
CA LYS A 158 -17.35 -9.26 -5.52
C LYS A 158 -17.07 -9.88 -4.16
N GLU A 159 -16.35 -11.00 -4.15
CA GLU A 159 -16.05 -11.75 -2.92
C GLU A 159 -14.73 -11.31 -2.29
N TYR A 160 -13.78 -10.84 -3.10
CA TYR A 160 -12.42 -10.57 -2.65
C TYR A 160 -12.00 -9.14 -2.97
N ILE A 161 -11.21 -8.58 -2.06
CA ILE A 161 -10.41 -7.37 -2.30
C ILE A 161 -8.98 -7.73 -2.00
N ILE A 162 -8.07 -7.55 -2.97
CA ILE A 162 -6.62 -7.76 -2.79
C ILE A 162 -5.95 -6.39 -2.84
N LEU A 163 -5.22 -6.08 -1.77
CA LEU A 163 -4.56 -4.80 -1.59
C LEU A 163 -3.04 -4.98 -1.61
N ASP A 164 -2.36 -4.24 -2.48
CA ASP A 164 -0.90 -4.05 -2.39
C ASP A 164 -0.63 -2.93 -1.40
N GLY A 165 -0.14 -3.25 -0.21
CA GLY A 165 0.09 -2.28 0.86
C GLY A 165 1.40 -1.52 0.69
N ALA A 166 1.59 -0.43 1.43
CA ALA A 166 2.87 0.25 1.51
C ALA A 166 3.89 -0.56 2.33
N PRO A 167 5.19 -0.41 2.09
CA PRO A 167 6.21 -1.02 2.92
C PRO A 167 6.38 -0.32 4.29
N GLY A 168 6.92 -1.03 5.26
CA GLY A 168 7.25 -0.48 6.58
C GLY A 168 6.14 -0.57 7.61
N ILE A 169 6.07 0.39 8.52
CA ILE A 169 5.11 0.46 9.64
C ILE A 169 4.54 1.86 9.86
N ALA A 170 4.63 2.75 8.89
CA ALA A 170 4.17 4.13 8.96
C ALA A 170 2.62 4.25 8.92
N CYS A 171 2.10 5.48 8.97
CA CYS A 171 0.66 5.75 9.02
C CYS A 171 -0.13 5.14 7.85
N ASN A 172 0.46 5.06 6.66
CA ASN A 172 -0.12 4.42 5.49
C ASN A 172 -0.33 2.91 5.68
N VAL A 173 0.63 2.21 6.34
CA VAL A 173 0.49 0.79 6.70
C VAL A 173 -0.59 0.58 7.75
N ILE A 174 -0.62 1.41 8.79
CA ILE A 174 -1.66 1.36 9.83
C ILE A 174 -3.05 1.57 9.22
N SER A 175 -3.18 2.53 8.29
CA SER A 175 -4.41 2.77 7.56
C SER A 175 -4.82 1.57 6.69
N SER A 176 -3.84 0.86 6.10
CA SER A 176 -4.08 -0.35 5.31
C SER A 176 -4.55 -1.53 6.18
N LEU A 177 -4.06 -1.67 7.42
CA LEU A 177 -4.38 -2.78 8.33
C LEU A 177 -5.77 -2.67 8.96
N THR A 178 -6.32 -1.46 9.10
CA THR A 178 -7.56 -1.24 9.84
C THR A 178 -8.73 -2.04 9.27
N GLY A 179 -9.24 -3.02 10.02
CA GLY A 179 -10.39 -3.85 9.64
C GLY A 179 -10.10 -5.00 8.67
N VAL A 180 -8.86 -5.18 8.24
CA VAL A 180 -8.41 -6.35 7.47
C VAL A 180 -8.37 -7.59 8.38
N LYS A 181 -8.63 -8.76 7.81
CA LYS A 181 -8.63 -10.04 8.56
C LYS A 181 -7.44 -10.94 8.19
N LYS A 182 -6.91 -10.80 6.98
CA LYS A 182 -5.84 -11.64 6.43
C LYS A 182 -4.74 -10.76 5.84
N VAL A 183 -3.51 -11.02 6.24
CA VAL A 183 -2.34 -10.28 5.74
C VAL A 183 -1.30 -11.27 5.23
N VAL A 184 -0.86 -11.09 4.00
CA VAL A 184 0.32 -11.77 3.47
C VAL A 184 1.55 -10.92 3.77
N VAL A 185 2.49 -11.45 4.53
CA VAL A 185 3.72 -10.76 4.91
C VAL A 185 4.87 -11.28 4.06
N VAL A 186 5.39 -10.41 3.20
CA VAL A 186 6.53 -10.72 2.33
C VAL A 186 7.81 -10.23 2.98
N THR A 187 8.78 -11.12 3.13
CA THR A 187 10.10 -10.81 3.68
C THR A 187 11.21 -11.40 2.82
N GLU A 188 12.47 -11.04 3.08
CA GLU A 188 13.65 -11.60 2.43
C GLU A 188 14.71 -11.98 3.46
N PRO A 189 15.62 -12.96 3.18
CA PRO A 189 16.53 -13.56 4.15
C PRO A 189 17.76 -12.68 4.40
N THR A 190 17.56 -11.42 4.76
CA THR A 190 18.60 -10.47 5.14
C THR A 190 18.47 -10.08 6.61
N ALA A 191 19.56 -9.61 7.25
CA ALA A 191 19.51 -9.13 8.63
C ALA A 191 18.48 -8.00 8.79
N SER A 192 18.43 -7.06 7.85
CA SER A 192 17.40 -6.00 7.84
C SER A 192 16.01 -6.57 7.62
N GLY A 193 15.84 -7.58 6.73
CA GLY A 193 14.58 -8.25 6.47
C GLY A 193 13.97 -8.88 7.72
N LEU A 194 14.78 -9.59 8.51
CA LEU A 194 14.32 -10.17 9.80
C LEU A 194 13.98 -9.08 10.82
N HIS A 195 14.79 -8.00 10.91
CA HIS A 195 14.50 -6.88 11.80
C HIS A 195 13.16 -6.23 11.47
N ASP A 196 12.93 -5.92 10.21
CA ASP A 196 11.71 -5.26 9.75
C ASP A 196 10.49 -6.20 9.83
N LEU A 197 10.68 -7.51 9.60
CA LEU A 197 9.65 -8.52 9.84
C LEU A 197 9.15 -8.49 11.28
N LYS A 198 10.06 -8.44 12.26
CA LYS A 198 9.70 -8.36 13.69
C LYS A 198 8.81 -7.17 14.00
N ARG A 199 9.09 -6.01 13.38
CA ARG A 199 8.29 -4.79 13.56
C ARG A 199 6.89 -4.95 12.96
N VAL A 200 6.80 -5.52 11.75
CA VAL A 200 5.52 -5.77 11.07
C VAL A 200 4.68 -6.79 11.84
N VAL A 201 5.27 -7.90 12.32
CA VAL A 201 4.55 -8.91 13.11
C VAL A 201 4.00 -8.29 14.38
N SER A 202 4.81 -7.53 15.13
CA SER A 202 4.33 -6.83 16.34
C SER A 202 3.15 -5.88 16.05
N LEU A 203 3.13 -5.24 14.88
CA LEU A 203 2.03 -4.39 14.47
C LEU A 203 0.77 -5.23 14.14
N ILE A 204 0.91 -6.31 13.38
CA ILE A 204 -0.19 -7.21 12.97
C ILE A 204 -0.87 -7.83 14.20
N GLU A 205 -0.09 -8.26 15.20
CA GLU A 205 -0.62 -8.82 16.46
C GLU A 205 -1.50 -7.83 17.22
N ARG A 206 -1.12 -6.54 17.25
CA ARG A 206 -1.94 -5.49 17.88
C ARG A 206 -3.30 -5.33 17.19
N PHE A 207 -3.37 -5.59 15.89
CA PHE A 207 -4.61 -5.56 15.12
C PHE A 207 -5.39 -6.88 15.15
N ARG A 208 -4.84 -7.95 15.74
CA ARG A 208 -5.43 -9.30 15.80
C ARG A 208 -5.77 -9.86 14.40
N ILE A 209 -4.84 -9.69 13.47
CA ILE A 209 -4.98 -10.12 12.07
C ILE A 209 -4.24 -11.44 11.91
N THR A 210 -4.75 -12.34 11.07
CA THR A 210 -4.08 -13.61 10.74
C THR A 210 -3.01 -13.37 9.66
N PRO A 211 -1.71 -13.56 9.96
CA PRO A 211 -0.63 -13.43 9.00
C PRO A 211 -0.38 -14.71 8.22
N TYR A 212 0.04 -14.55 6.97
CA TYR A 212 0.50 -15.60 6.06
C TYR A 212 1.89 -15.19 5.54
N PHE A 213 2.92 -15.97 5.81
CA PHE A 213 4.31 -15.56 5.52
C PHE A 213 4.82 -16.13 4.21
N VAL A 214 5.53 -15.26 3.47
CA VAL A 214 6.24 -15.58 2.24
C VAL A 214 7.69 -15.10 2.38
N ILE A 215 8.66 -16.01 2.21
CA ILE A 215 10.08 -15.64 2.11
C ILE A 215 10.41 -15.53 0.62
N ASN A 216 10.65 -14.32 0.15
CA ASN A 216 11.10 -14.09 -1.21
C ASN A 216 12.62 -14.15 -1.28
N LYS A 217 13.16 -14.67 -2.40
CA LYS A 217 14.60 -14.85 -2.62
C LYS A 217 15.25 -15.69 -1.50
N TYR A 218 14.57 -16.75 -1.06
CA TYR A 218 14.97 -17.53 0.12
C TYR A 218 16.38 -18.11 0.01
N ASP A 219 16.83 -18.36 -1.20
CA ASP A 219 18.10 -18.97 -1.57
C ASP A 219 19.30 -18.00 -1.51
N LEU A 220 19.07 -16.69 -1.36
CA LEU A 220 20.13 -15.71 -1.14
C LEU A 220 20.87 -15.95 0.19
N SER A 221 20.17 -16.50 1.19
CA SER A 221 20.76 -16.91 2.46
C SER A 221 19.88 -17.97 3.12
N LEU A 222 20.30 -19.24 3.03
CA LEU A 222 19.59 -20.35 3.68
C LEU A 222 19.58 -20.19 5.20
N GLU A 223 20.67 -19.71 5.80
CA GLU A 223 20.74 -19.41 7.23
C GLU A 223 19.77 -18.29 7.61
N GLY A 224 19.69 -17.22 6.81
CA GLY A 224 18.74 -16.12 7.02
C GLY A 224 17.29 -16.59 6.91
N SER A 225 17.00 -17.47 5.95
CA SER A 225 15.68 -18.07 5.78
C SER A 225 15.30 -18.94 6.97
N ALA A 226 16.22 -19.79 7.45
CA ALA A 226 15.98 -20.62 8.64
C ALA A 226 15.69 -19.77 9.90
N LYS A 227 16.40 -18.66 10.11
CA LYS A 227 16.15 -17.73 11.21
C LYS A 227 14.76 -17.05 11.11
N ILE A 228 14.29 -16.77 9.88
CA ILE A 228 12.95 -16.24 9.66
C ILE A 228 11.91 -17.31 9.95
N GLU A 229 12.09 -18.54 9.50
CA GLU A 229 11.20 -19.67 9.75
C GLU A 229 11.08 -19.91 11.26
N GLU A 230 12.18 -20.03 11.99
CA GLU A 230 12.22 -20.19 13.45
C GLU A 230 11.47 -19.04 14.16
N TYR A 231 11.68 -17.80 13.74
CA TYR A 231 10.98 -16.66 14.30
C TYR A 231 9.47 -16.75 14.07
N VAL A 232 9.04 -17.08 12.86
CA VAL A 232 7.61 -17.22 12.50
C VAL A 232 6.94 -18.35 13.30
N GLU A 233 7.63 -19.49 13.41
CA GLU A 233 7.18 -20.67 14.16
C GLU A 233 7.07 -20.40 15.65
N SER A 234 7.91 -19.56 16.23
CA SER A 234 7.85 -19.17 17.64
C SER A 234 6.53 -18.47 18.03
N PHE A 235 5.78 -17.93 17.05
CA PHE A 235 4.43 -17.37 17.23
C PHE A 235 3.31 -18.36 16.86
N GLY A 236 3.62 -19.61 16.54
CA GLY A 236 2.66 -20.62 16.12
C GLY A 236 2.18 -20.45 14.68
N TYR A 237 2.90 -19.66 13.86
CA TYR A 237 2.65 -19.49 12.44
C TYR A 237 3.60 -20.34 11.61
N ARG A 238 3.38 -20.36 10.31
CA ARG A 238 4.27 -21.04 9.34
C ARG A 238 4.56 -20.17 8.13
N VAL A 239 5.65 -20.47 7.45
CA VAL A 239 5.93 -19.94 6.11
C VAL A 239 5.20 -20.80 5.08
N TYR A 240 4.40 -20.16 4.23
CA TYR A 240 3.61 -20.84 3.19
C TYR A 240 4.38 -21.03 1.90
N VAL A 241 5.17 -20.01 1.52
CA VAL A 241 5.89 -20.01 0.25
C VAL A 241 7.33 -19.55 0.49
N LYS A 242 8.28 -20.30 -0.05
CA LYS A 242 9.69 -19.90 -0.18
C LYS A 242 9.99 -19.70 -1.67
N MET A 243 9.99 -18.44 -2.11
CA MET A 243 10.23 -18.05 -3.48
C MET A 243 11.73 -17.94 -3.73
N PRO A 244 12.32 -18.63 -4.71
CA PRO A 244 13.73 -18.49 -5.07
C PRO A 244 14.00 -17.15 -5.78
N PHE A 245 15.26 -16.75 -5.83
CA PHE A 245 15.73 -15.73 -6.75
C PHE A 245 15.84 -16.34 -8.16
N ASP A 246 14.76 -16.29 -8.92
CA ASP A 246 14.68 -16.89 -10.25
C ASP A 246 14.65 -15.81 -11.34
N LYS A 247 15.54 -15.95 -12.35
CA LYS A 247 15.63 -15.00 -13.47
C LYS A 247 14.33 -14.90 -14.26
N ARG A 248 13.57 -16.00 -14.37
CA ARG A 248 12.28 -16.03 -15.08
C ARG A 248 11.27 -15.08 -14.45
N ILE A 249 11.27 -14.95 -13.11
CA ILE A 249 10.42 -13.98 -12.40
C ILE A 249 10.83 -12.55 -12.76
N VAL A 250 12.14 -12.27 -12.80
CA VAL A 250 12.67 -10.96 -13.18
C VAL A 250 12.34 -10.64 -14.63
N GLU A 251 12.51 -11.58 -15.54
CA GLU A 251 12.18 -11.45 -16.96
C GLU A 251 10.69 -11.18 -17.19
N SER A 252 9.82 -11.87 -16.46
CA SER A 252 8.37 -11.63 -16.50
C SER A 252 8.04 -10.17 -16.13
N ILE A 253 8.61 -9.67 -15.04
CA ILE A 253 8.40 -8.29 -14.58
C ILE A 253 8.97 -7.28 -15.60
N THR A 254 10.16 -7.54 -16.14
CA THR A 254 10.79 -6.69 -17.16
C THR A 254 9.93 -6.59 -18.43
N GLN A 255 9.21 -7.66 -18.75
CA GLN A 255 8.25 -7.71 -19.86
C GLN A 255 6.87 -7.14 -19.47
N MET A 256 6.74 -6.53 -18.29
CA MET A 256 5.46 -6.01 -17.73
C MET A 256 4.37 -7.09 -17.69
N LYS A 257 4.75 -8.33 -17.32
CA LYS A 257 3.84 -9.47 -17.22
C LYS A 257 3.82 -10.02 -15.81
N ILE A 258 2.70 -10.65 -15.46
CA ILE A 258 2.50 -11.25 -14.14
C ILE A 258 3.27 -12.57 -14.05
N PRO A 259 4.21 -12.71 -13.09
CA PRO A 259 5.09 -13.88 -13.01
C PRO A 259 4.35 -15.21 -12.87
N SER A 260 3.29 -15.29 -12.06
CA SER A 260 2.52 -16.53 -11.87
C SER A 260 1.72 -16.97 -13.11
N VAL A 261 1.52 -16.08 -14.07
CA VAL A 261 0.88 -16.40 -15.35
C VAL A 261 1.90 -16.90 -16.36
N MET A 262 3.10 -16.31 -16.34
CA MET A 262 4.18 -16.70 -17.26
C MET A 262 4.86 -18.00 -16.83
N GLU A 263 5.05 -18.19 -15.52
CA GLU A 263 5.82 -19.28 -14.90
C GLU A 263 4.93 -20.12 -13.97
N ARG A 264 3.77 -20.53 -14.47
CA ARG A 264 2.72 -21.19 -13.69
C ARG A 264 3.23 -22.44 -12.97
N GLU A 265 3.95 -23.31 -13.65
CA GLU A 265 4.51 -24.54 -13.08
C GLU A 265 5.47 -24.25 -11.91
N LEU A 266 6.27 -23.18 -12.01
CA LEU A 266 7.13 -22.76 -10.91
C LEU A 266 6.30 -22.39 -9.68
N PHE A 267 5.29 -21.54 -9.83
CA PHE A 267 4.44 -21.10 -8.72
C PHE A 267 3.66 -22.27 -8.09
N GLU A 268 3.14 -23.21 -8.88
CA GLU A 268 2.49 -24.42 -8.41
C GLU A 268 3.45 -25.28 -7.57
N SER A 269 4.70 -25.47 -8.03
CA SER A 269 5.72 -26.26 -7.32
C SER A 269 6.14 -25.66 -5.98
N LEU A 270 5.96 -24.34 -5.79
CA LEU A 270 6.33 -23.61 -4.58
C LEU A 270 5.24 -23.59 -3.50
N GLY A 271 4.11 -24.27 -3.73
CA GLY A 271 2.99 -24.30 -2.78
C GLY A 271 2.12 -23.03 -2.81
N PHE A 272 2.19 -22.24 -3.88
CA PHE A 272 1.44 -20.99 -4.01
C PHE A 272 -0.08 -21.23 -3.97
N GLU A 273 -0.55 -22.36 -4.51
CA GLU A 273 -1.95 -22.74 -4.45
C GLU A 273 -2.43 -23.00 -3.00
N GLU A 274 -1.58 -23.55 -2.14
CA GLU A 274 -1.93 -23.76 -0.74
C GLU A 274 -2.17 -22.42 -0.03
N LEU A 275 -1.28 -21.44 -0.24
CA LEU A 275 -1.46 -20.07 0.26
C LEU A 275 -2.80 -19.49 -0.24
N VAL A 276 -3.12 -19.65 -1.52
CA VAL A 276 -4.36 -19.15 -2.11
C VAL A 276 -5.59 -19.81 -1.46
N MET A 277 -5.57 -21.13 -1.25
CA MET A 277 -6.68 -21.85 -0.60
C MET A 277 -6.93 -21.35 0.83
N GLU A 278 -5.88 -21.15 1.60
CA GLU A 278 -5.96 -20.57 2.95
C GLU A 278 -6.51 -19.14 2.94
N LEU A 279 -6.07 -18.33 1.98
CA LEU A 279 -6.58 -16.97 1.80
C LEU A 279 -8.06 -16.97 1.40
N LYS A 280 -8.49 -17.91 0.55
CA LYS A 280 -9.90 -18.10 0.21
C LYS A 280 -10.71 -18.67 1.39
N GLY A 281 -10.07 -19.31 2.37
CA GLY A 281 -10.72 -19.97 3.49
C GLY A 281 -11.43 -21.26 3.07
N VAL A 282 -10.92 -21.92 2.04
CA VAL A 282 -11.35 -23.26 1.60
C VAL A 282 -10.47 -24.25 2.36
N LYS A 283 -11.08 -25.09 3.21
CA LYS A 283 -10.37 -26.22 3.84
C LYS A 283 -10.25 -27.34 2.82
N LYS A 284 -9.05 -27.97 2.78
CA LYS A 284 -8.88 -29.26 2.08
C LYS A 284 -9.79 -30.34 2.64
#